data_0eba076ed7c14378caa2320929965f18
#
_entry.id   0eba076ed7c14378caa2320929965f18
#
_cell.length_a   1.000
_cell.length_b   1.000
_cell.length_c   1.000
_cell.angle_alpha   90.00
_cell.angle_beta   90.00
_cell.angle_gamma   90.00
#
_symmetry.space_group_name_H-M   'P 1'
#
loop_
_entity.id
_entity.type
_entity.pdbx_description
1 polymer ?
#
loop_
_entity_poly.entity_id
_entity_poly.type
_entity_poly.pdbx_seq_one_letter_code
_entity_poly.pdbx_strand_id
1 'polypeptide(L)'
;MFEKITAWFKGSRFIDFSWLKKTKFVELENIDVSEDPVRPELDLEWRRSFGRKIFGLDFDGTIQAIMCIAFTNDVPHSVRELDLMSRVSTYENNADTVIAYTVWSRKKGAGRKIMDEALKYAKDNNFSKL
;
A
#
# COMPACT_ATOMS: atom_id res chain seq x y z
N MET A 1 13.11 15.48 3.82
CA MET A 1 11.99 15.42 2.88
C MET A 1 10.72 16.01 3.43
N PHE A 2 10.29 15.59 4.62
CA PHE A 2 9.05 16.12 5.23
C PHE A 2 9.13 17.59 5.57
N GLU A 3 10.28 18.07 5.92
CA GLU A 3 10.50 19.50 6.19
C GLU A 3 10.22 20.37 4.96
N LYS A 4 10.59 19.88 3.78
CA LYS A 4 10.30 20.61 2.53
C LYS A 4 8.80 20.63 2.24
N ILE A 5 8.10 19.54 2.50
CA ILE A 5 6.65 19.46 2.31
C ILE A 5 5.95 20.41 3.27
N THR A 6 6.37 20.43 4.52
CA THR A 6 5.82 21.31 5.53
C THR A 6 6.04 22.78 5.18
N ALA A 7 7.25 23.11 4.72
CA ALA A 7 7.59 24.47 4.32
C ALA A 7 6.76 24.95 3.12
N TRP A 8 6.31 24.03 2.29
CA TRP A 8 5.51 24.37 1.12
C TRP A 8 4.15 24.94 1.49
N PHE A 9 3.64 24.57 2.65
CA PHE A 9 2.35 25.08 3.15
C PHE A 9 2.54 26.31 4.04
N LYS A 10 3.76 26.77 4.16
CA LYS A 10 4.08 27.96 4.92
C LYS A 10 3.42 29.17 4.28
N GLY A 11 2.75 29.96 5.05
CA GLY A 11 2.04 31.14 4.55
C GLY A 11 0.55 30.90 4.33
N SER A 12 0.11 29.66 4.21
CA SER A 12 -1.30 29.34 4.18
C SER A 12 -1.69 28.64 5.49
N ARG A 13 -1.49 27.35 5.56
CA ARG A 13 -1.82 26.60 6.77
C ARG A 13 -0.72 25.57 7.00
N PHE A 14 -0.18 25.57 8.20
CA PHE A 14 0.80 24.59 8.60
C PHE A 14 0.12 23.22 8.76
N ILE A 15 0.68 22.20 8.12
CA ILE A 15 0.22 20.81 8.26
C ILE A 15 1.36 20.04 8.93
N ASP A 16 1.06 19.45 10.08
CA ASP A 16 2.03 18.66 10.82
C ASP A 16 1.99 17.21 10.36
N PHE A 17 3.11 16.73 9.82
CA PHE A 17 3.30 15.36 9.38
C PHE A 17 4.17 14.55 10.34
N SER A 18 4.49 15.08 11.52
CA SER A 18 5.38 14.39 12.47
C SER A 18 4.83 13.04 12.92
N TRP A 19 3.50 12.85 12.89
CA TRP A 19 2.84 11.60 13.25
C TRP A 19 3.29 10.44 12.35
N LEU A 20 3.75 10.71 11.13
CA LEU A 20 4.20 9.69 10.19
C LEU A 20 5.40 8.89 10.70
N LYS A 21 6.18 9.47 11.60
CA LYS A 21 7.33 8.80 12.21
C LYS A 21 6.93 7.71 13.20
N LYS A 22 5.68 7.75 13.66
CA LYS A 22 5.14 6.82 14.67
C LYS A 22 4.23 5.76 14.05
N THR A 23 4.23 5.64 12.73
CA THR A 23 3.42 4.65 12.03
C THR A 23 4.12 3.31 11.94
N LYS A 24 3.32 2.25 11.81
CA LYS A 24 3.80 0.89 11.61
C LYS A 24 3.16 0.31 10.37
N PHE A 25 3.96 -0.41 9.58
CA PHE A 25 3.48 -1.12 8.41
C PHE A 25 3.13 -2.55 8.83
N VAL A 26 1.86 -2.89 8.81
CA VAL A 26 1.36 -4.16 9.35
C VAL A 26 0.50 -4.90 8.34
N GLU A 27 0.59 -6.22 8.36
CA GLU A 27 -0.30 -7.04 7.56
C GLU A 27 -1.68 -7.09 8.23
N LEU A 28 -2.75 -6.95 7.42
CA LEU A 28 -4.12 -6.94 7.91
C LEU A 28 -4.84 -8.22 7.49
N GLU A 29 -5.54 -8.83 8.44
CA GLU A 29 -6.40 -9.97 8.17
C GLU A 29 -7.84 -9.54 7.96
N ASN A 30 -8.23 -8.40 8.50
CA ASN A 30 -9.58 -7.88 8.40
C ASN A 30 -9.59 -6.36 8.32
N ILE A 31 -10.34 -5.82 7.36
CA ILE A 31 -10.53 -4.39 7.16
C ILE A 31 -11.80 -4.18 6.33
N ASP A 32 -12.45 -3.04 6.49
CA ASP A 32 -13.59 -2.69 5.64
C ASP A 32 -13.08 -2.30 4.25
N VAL A 33 -13.27 -3.18 3.28
CA VAL A 33 -12.82 -2.96 1.92
C VAL A 33 -13.83 -2.21 1.05
N SER A 34 -15.03 -1.98 1.55
CA SER A 34 -16.06 -1.25 0.81
C SER A 34 -15.70 0.21 0.58
N GLU A 35 -14.78 0.76 1.36
CA GLU A 35 -14.31 2.13 1.21
C GLU A 35 -13.22 2.30 0.14
N ASP A 36 -12.78 1.21 -0.50
CA ASP A 36 -11.78 1.27 -1.57
C ASP A 36 -12.35 2.06 -2.76
N PRO A 37 -11.77 3.22 -3.10
CA PRO A 37 -12.31 4.06 -4.19
C PRO A 37 -11.99 3.52 -5.58
N VAL A 38 -11.06 2.57 -5.68
CA VAL A 38 -10.57 2.07 -6.97
C VAL A 38 -11.24 0.75 -7.35
N ARG A 39 -11.32 -0.17 -6.41
CA ARG A 39 -11.83 -1.53 -6.67
C ARG A 39 -12.78 -1.99 -5.55
N PRO A 40 -13.89 -1.27 -5.33
CA PRO A 40 -14.79 -1.61 -4.23
C PRO A 40 -15.50 -2.95 -4.39
N GLU A 41 -15.53 -3.50 -5.61
CA GLU A 41 -16.17 -4.78 -5.93
C GLU A 41 -15.37 -5.98 -5.44
N LEU A 42 -14.09 -5.82 -5.12
CA LEU A 42 -13.26 -6.92 -4.64
C LEU A 42 -13.47 -7.12 -3.14
N ASP A 43 -13.91 -8.31 -2.74
CA ASP A 43 -14.15 -8.60 -1.34
C ASP A 43 -12.85 -8.93 -0.57
N LEU A 44 -12.97 -9.05 0.73
CA LEU A 44 -11.84 -9.30 1.62
C LEU A 44 -11.20 -10.66 1.34
N GLU A 45 -12.00 -11.68 1.13
CA GLU A 45 -11.51 -13.03 0.88
C GLU A 45 -10.65 -13.08 -0.39
N TRP A 46 -11.12 -12.45 -1.45
CA TRP A 46 -10.36 -12.38 -2.70
C TRP A 46 -9.02 -11.70 -2.50
N ARG A 47 -9.00 -10.61 -1.74
CA ARG A 47 -7.79 -9.81 -1.49
C ARG A 47 -6.73 -10.54 -0.67
N ARG A 48 -7.11 -11.62 -0.01
CA ARG A 48 -6.20 -12.43 0.80
C ARG A 48 -5.96 -13.81 0.20
N SER A 49 -6.60 -14.13 -0.92
CA SER A 49 -6.47 -15.44 -1.58
C SER A 49 -5.25 -15.51 -2.48
N PHE A 50 -4.81 -16.71 -2.79
CA PHE A 50 -3.70 -16.99 -3.71
C PHE A 50 -2.43 -16.17 -3.43
N GLY A 51 -2.06 -16.09 -2.17
CA GLY A 51 -0.84 -15.38 -1.77
C GLY A 51 -0.97 -13.87 -1.68
N ARG A 52 -2.09 -13.28 -2.09
CA ARG A 52 -2.31 -11.83 -1.97
C ARG A 52 -2.33 -11.42 -0.50
N LYS A 53 -1.90 -10.21 -0.25
CA LYS A 53 -1.85 -9.66 1.11
C LYS A 53 -2.43 -8.26 1.15
N ILE A 54 -2.92 -7.89 2.32
CA ILE A 54 -3.37 -6.53 2.61
C ILE A 54 -2.45 -5.97 3.69
N PHE A 55 -1.90 -4.79 3.45
CA PHE A 55 -1.11 -4.08 4.45
C PHE A 55 -1.79 -2.80 4.85
N GLY A 56 -1.57 -2.41 6.08
CA GLY A 56 -2.06 -1.16 6.60
C GLY A 56 -0.96 -0.34 7.24
N LEU A 57 -1.14 0.96 7.26
CA LEU A 57 -0.30 1.89 7.99
C LEU A 57 -1.00 2.21 9.29
N ASP A 58 -0.50 1.63 10.38
CA ASP A 58 -1.08 1.80 11.70
C ASP A 58 -0.47 3.01 12.40
N PHE A 59 -1.31 3.89 12.92
CA PHE A 59 -0.91 4.97 13.77
C PHE A 59 -1.73 4.90 15.05
N ASP A 60 -1.07 4.59 16.13
CA ASP A 60 -1.67 4.54 17.47
C ASP A 60 -2.94 3.67 17.54
N GLY A 61 -2.90 2.52 16.88
CA GLY A 61 -4.00 1.55 16.85
C GLY A 61 -5.06 1.80 15.78
N THR A 62 -4.91 2.84 14.98
CA THR A 62 -5.86 3.18 13.93
C THR A 62 -5.18 3.08 12.56
N ILE A 63 -5.82 2.39 11.62
CA ILE A 63 -5.29 2.24 10.27
C ILE A 63 -5.57 3.50 9.46
N GLN A 64 -4.53 4.14 8.94
CA GLN A 64 -4.63 5.40 8.22
C GLN A 64 -4.44 5.26 6.71
N ALA A 65 -3.90 4.15 6.25
CA ALA A 65 -3.82 3.85 4.82
C ALA A 65 -3.83 2.35 4.63
N ILE A 66 -4.31 1.90 3.49
CA ILE A 66 -4.43 0.49 3.16
C ILE A 66 -3.86 0.25 1.76
N MET A 67 -3.13 -0.84 1.62
CA MET A 67 -2.57 -1.26 0.34
C MET A 67 -2.82 -2.74 0.13
N CYS A 68 -3.35 -3.09 -1.02
CA CYS A 68 -3.54 -4.49 -1.41
C CYS A 68 -2.49 -4.86 -2.43
N ILE A 69 -1.78 -5.96 -2.18
CA ILE A 69 -0.68 -6.39 -3.03
C ILE A 69 -0.89 -7.80 -3.57
N ALA A 70 -0.27 -8.04 -4.71
CA ALA A 70 -0.15 -9.35 -5.33
C ALA A 70 1.32 -9.61 -5.67
N PHE A 71 1.66 -10.86 -5.85
CA PHE A 71 3.03 -11.27 -6.14
C PHE A 71 3.11 -11.87 -7.53
N THR A 72 4.05 -11.39 -8.33
CA THR A 72 4.20 -11.80 -9.73
C THR A 72 5.67 -11.96 -10.10
N ASN A 73 5.92 -12.38 -11.34
CA ASN A 73 7.26 -12.48 -11.89
C ASN A 73 7.45 -11.57 -13.10
N ASP A 74 6.61 -10.54 -13.20
CA ASP A 74 6.71 -9.56 -14.27
C ASP A 74 6.17 -8.21 -13.77
N VAL A 75 6.49 -7.15 -14.50
CA VAL A 75 6.06 -5.80 -14.17
C VAL A 75 4.96 -5.37 -15.13
N PRO A 76 3.80 -4.91 -14.63
CA PRO A 76 2.75 -4.42 -15.52
C PRO A 76 3.19 -3.11 -16.20
N HIS A 77 2.84 -2.97 -17.48
CA HIS A 77 3.16 -1.79 -18.28
C HIS A 77 1.93 -0.93 -18.58
N SER A 78 0.78 -1.30 -18.04
CA SER A 78 -0.46 -0.55 -18.21
C SER A 78 -1.41 -0.89 -17.05
N VAL A 79 -2.46 -0.07 -16.90
CA VAL A 79 -3.51 -0.33 -15.90
C VAL A 79 -4.21 -1.66 -16.20
N ARG A 80 -4.40 -1.98 -17.47
CA ARG A 80 -5.01 -3.25 -17.88
C ARG A 80 -4.15 -4.44 -17.48
N GLU A 81 -2.84 -4.36 -17.70
CA GLU A 81 -1.91 -5.43 -17.30
C GLU A 81 -1.87 -5.58 -15.78
N LEU A 82 -1.87 -4.48 -15.04
CA LEU A 82 -1.93 -4.51 -13.58
C LEU A 82 -3.19 -5.26 -13.11
N ASP A 83 -4.31 -4.96 -13.72
CA ASP A 83 -5.58 -5.59 -13.39
C ASP A 83 -5.54 -7.10 -13.65
N LEU A 84 -5.04 -7.50 -14.81
CA LEU A 84 -4.93 -8.91 -15.18
C LEU A 84 -3.92 -9.63 -14.28
N MET A 85 -2.78 -9.05 -14.03
CA MET A 85 -1.72 -9.66 -13.23
C MET A 85 -2.13 -9.83 -11.77
N SER A 86 -2.92 -8.90 -11.23
CA SER A 86 -3.41 -9.01 -9.86
C SER A 86 -4.31 -10.24 -9.67
N ARG A 87 -4.91 -10.73 -10.74
CA ARG A 87 -5.80 -11.90 -10.71
C ARG A 87 -5.05 -13.23 -10.70
N VAL A 88 -3.78 -13.20 -11.05
CA VAL A 88 -2.95 -14.40 -11.14
C VAL A 88 -1.79 -14.39 -10.15
N SER A 89 -2.02 -13.79 -9.00
CA SER A 89 -1.02 -13.72 -7.94
C SER A 89 -0.50 -15.10 -7.56
N THR A 90 0.78 -15.17 -7.29
CA THR A 90 1.41 -16.36 -6.71
C THR A 90 1.78 -16.09 -5.25
N TYR A 91 2.49 -17.01 -4.63
CA TYR A 91 2.93 -16.84 -3.25
C TYR A 91 4.26 -16.09 -3.20
N GLU A 92 4.50 -15.42 -2.08
CA GLU A 92 5.65 -14.54 -1.86
C GLU A 92 6.97 -15.20 -2.22
N ASN A 93 7.16 -16.46 -1.83
CA ASN A 93 8.41 -17.18 -2.06
C ASN A 93 8.61 -17.63 -3.51
N ASN A 94 7.61 -17.48 -4.37
CA ASN A 94 7.66 -17.87 -5.77
C ASN A 94 7.68 -16.67 -6.72
N ALA A 95 7.86 -15.47 -6.19
CA ALA A 95 7.78 -14.24 -6.97
C ALA A 95 9.02 -13.38 -6.79
N ASP A 96 9.33 -12.57 -7.81
CA ASP A 96 10.38 -11.56 -7.74
C ASP A 96 9.83 -10.14 -7.72
N THR A 97 8.52 -9.98 -7.92
CA THR A 97 7.87 -8.70 -8.06
C THR A 97 6.66 -8.61 -7.15
N VAL A 98 6.53 -7.46 -6.49
CA VAL A 98 5.33 -7.09 -5.72
C VAL A 98 4.59 -6.03 -6.50
N ILE A 99 3.29 -6.20 -6.70
CA ILE A 99 2.46 -5.16 -7.31
C ILE A 99 1.39 -4.71 -6.34
N ALA A 100 1.23 -3.40 -6.23
CA ALA A 100 0.15 -2.80 -5.46
C ALA A 100 -1.00 -2.50 -6.43
N TYR A 101 -2.07 -3.27 -6.35
CA TYR A 101 -3.18 -3.09 -7.29
C TYR A 101 -4.24 -2.12 -6.78
N THR A 102 -4.23 -1.81 -5.49
CA THR A 102 -5.07 -0.74 -4.96
C THR A 102 -4.47 -0.18 -3.66
N VAL A 103 -4.58 1.13 -3.51
CA VAL A 103 -4.09 1.87 -2.33
C VAL A 103 -5.11 2.95 -2.02
N TRP A 104 -5.48 3.10 -0.76
CA TRP A 104 -6.28 4.26 -0.34
C TRP A 104 -5.85 4.72 1.03
N SER A 105 -6.16 5.98 1.35
CA SER A 105 -5.78 6.56 2.63
C SER A 105 -6.95 7.27 3.29
N ARG A 106 -6.90 7.29 4.61
CA ARG A 106 -7.89 7.96 5.47
C ARG A 106 -7.38 9.27 6.03
N LYS A 107 -6.07 9.50 5.92
CA LYS A 107 -5.42 10.70 6.46
C LYS A 107 -4.39 11.22 5.47
N LYS A 108 -4.32 12.54 5.31
CA LYS A 108 -3.39 13.19 4.38
C LYS A 108 -1.94 12.83 4.73
N GLY A 109 -1.19 12.43 3.72
CA GLY A 109 0.20 11.99 3.88
C GLY A 109 0.36 10.50 4.09
N ALA A 110 -0.68 9.79 4.52
CA ALA A 110 -0.60 8.36 4.79
C ALA A 110 -0.38 7.52 3.53
N GLY A 111 -0.99 7.93 2.40
CA GLY A 111 -0.84 7.21 1.15
C GLY A 111 0.60 7.16 0.68
N ARG A 112 1.30 8.28 0.76
CA ARG A 112 2.72 8.34 0.39
C ARG A 112 3.57 7.52 1.36
N LYS A 113 3.28 7.60 2.64
CA LYS A 113 4.04 6.86 3.65
C LYS A 113 3.90 5.35 3.45
N ILE A 114 2.70 4.86 3.16
CA ILE A 114 2.51 3.43 2.95
C ILE A 114 3.24 2.95 1.68
N MET A 115 3.33 3.80 0.64
CA MET A 115 4.11 3.48 -0.54
C MET A 115 5.60 3.36 -0.21
N ASP A 116 6.14 4.27 0.60
CA ASP A 116 7.54 4.22 1.04
C ASP A 116 7.81 2.96 1.86
N GLU A 117 6.90 2.60 2.75
CA GLU A 117 7.03 1.39 3.56
C GLU A 117 6.92 0.12 2.70
N ALA A 118 6.11 0.14 1.65
CA ALA A 118 6.00 -0.98 0.72
C ALA A 118 7.30 -1.20 -0.06
N LEU A 119 7.95 -0.11 -0.47
CA LEU A 119 9.26 -0.18 -1.12
C LEU A 119 10.31 -0.81 -0.19
N LYS A 120 10.29 -0.42 1.07
CA LYS A 120 11.19 -0.99 2.07
C LYS A 120 10.89 -2.47 2.28
N TYR A 121 9.63 -2.84 2.37
CA TYR A 121 9.21 -4.24 2.48
C TYR A 121 9.74 -5.07 1.30
N ALA A 122 9.61 -4.54 0.09
CA ALA A 122 10.09 -5.24 -1.10
C ALA A 122 11.61 -5.46 -1.03
N LYS A 123 12.37 -4.46 -0.63
CA LYS A 123 13.83 -4.58 -0.46
C LYS A 123 14.18 -5.58 0.63
N ASP A 124 13.53 -5.49 1.78
CA ASP A 124 13.85 -6.34 2.93
C ASP A 124 13.52 -7.81 2.67
N ASN A 125 12.60 -8.09 1.76
CA ASN A 125 12.19 -9.44 1.38
C ASN A 125 12.77 -9.88 0.03
N ASN A 126 13.77 -9.18 -0.47
CA ASN A 126 14.53 -9.53 -1.67
C ASN A 126 13.72 -9.55 -2.97
N PHE A 127 12.65 -8.75 -3.04
CA PHE A 127 11.97 -8.53 -4.30
C PHE A 127 12.78 -7.54 -5.14
N SER A 128 12.98 -7.86 -6.40
CA SER A 128 13.75 -6.98 -7.28
C SER A 128 12.95 -5.78 -7.78
N LYS A 129 11.62 -5.86 -7.69
CA LYS A 129 10.73 -4.84 -8.25
C LYS A 129 9.49 -4.64 -7.36
N LEU A 130 8.96 -3.46 -7.48
CA LEU A 130 7.69 -3.11 -6.86
C LEU A 130 6.84 -2.33 -7.86
#